data_8c5df9a78ab0e3472cc7be894f831d0b
#
_entry.id   8c5df9a78ab0e3472cc7be894f831d0b
#
_cell.length_a   1.000
_cell.length_b   1.000
_cell.length_c   1.000
_cell.angle_alpha   90.00
_cell.angle_beta   90.00
_cell.angle_gamma   90.00
#
_symmetry.space_group_name_H-M   'P 1'
#
loop_
_entity.id
_entity.type
_entity.pdbx_description
1 polymer ?
#
loop_
_entity_poly.entity_id
_entity_poly.type
_entity_poly.pdbx_seq_one_letter_code
_entity_poly.pdbx_strand_id
1 'polypeptide(L)'
;VKQHKAGAQIFPEEVDVVVGGFPCQDFSVAGKRKGFDSMRSHDGTKRTDDLPTEETRGKLYCWMKEVIEITKPKVFVAENVKGLVNMGDIKDIIQADFSNADGNAYIVLPPQVLHAGNYGVPESRERVIFIGVRKNALKEETAQALEGENIPADLYPYPRPTHCCTLSDGTLAAPVVLQDVLGKLKEPEDSFDPSQRFYSKAKYMGAHCQGQKEVAMDKIGPTIRSEHHGNIEYRRLSAEHGGTHADELKRGLKERRLTPRECALIQTFPPDYQFVIPKDYGWKRFIVSASGAYKVIGNAVPPVLAYHIAMRIQELWKTYFDE
;
A
#
# COMPACT_ATOMS: atom_id res chain seq x y z
N VAL A 1 1.11 -22.45 -1.13
CA VAL A 1 1.85 -23.05 -2.24
C VAL A 1 2.41 -24.41 -1.85
N LYS A 2 3.34 -24.53 -0.91
CA LYS A 2 3.98 -25.81 -0.51
C LYS A 2 2.96 -26.91 -0.20
N GLN A 3 1.92 -26.62 0.59
CA GLN A 3 0.85 -27.56 0.92
C GLN A 3 0.01 -27.97 -0.31
N HIS A 4 -0.28 -27.01 -1.19
CA HIS A 4 -0.99 -27.28 -2.44
C HIS A 4 -0.19 -28.23 -3.35
N LYS A 5 1.11 -27.95 -3.54
CA LYS A 5 2.03 -28.84 -4.30
C LYS A 5 2.17 -30.23 -3.67
N ALA A 6 1.93 -30.35 -2.36
CA ALA A 6 1.86 -31.63 -1.65
C ALA A 6 0.48 -32.33 -1.73
N GLY A 7 -0.45 -31.83 -2.55
CA GLY A 7 -1.76 -32.44 -2.81
C GLY A 7 -2.92 -31.91 -1.97
N ALA A 8 -2.71 -30.89 -1.11
CA ALA A 8 -3.81 -30.29 -0.38
C ALA A 8 -4.53 -29.25 -1.26
N GLN A 9 -5.87 -29.30 -1.32
CA GLN A 9 -6.66 -28.28 -2.00
C GLN A 9 -6.73 -27.00 -1.15
N ILE A 10 -5.80 -26.06 -1.40
CA ILE A 10 -5.69 -24.80 -0.65
C ILE A 10 -6.34 -23.63 -1.40
N PHE A 11 -6.28 -23.63 -2.73
CA PHE A 11 -6.84 -22.58 -3.57
C PHE A 11 -8.21 -23.00 -4.13
N PRO A 12 -9.13 -22.04 -4.39
CA PRO A 12 -10.34 -22.32 -5.15
C PRO A 12 -10.02 -22.91 -6.54
N GLU A 13 -10.96 -23.65 -7.11
CA GLU A 13 -10.82 -24.25 -8.45
C GLU A 13 -10.88 -23.18 -9.55
N GLU A 14 -11.71 -22.16 -9.35
CA GLU A 14 -11.86 -21.04 -10.28
C GLU A 14 -11.48 -19.73 -9.57
N VAL A 15 -10.59 -18.98 -10.17
CA VAL A 15 -10.12 -17.68 -9.68
C VAL A 15 -10.02 -16.70 -10.84
N ASP A 16 -10.87 -15.69 -10.86
CA ASP A 16 -10.83 -14.65 -11.89
C ASP A 16 -9.74 -13.62 -11.63
N VAL A 17 -9.53 -13.23 -10.37
CA VAL A 17 -8.59 -12.17 -10.02
C VAL A 17 -7.71 -12.59 -8.84
N VAL A 18 -6.40 -12.38 -8.97
CA VAL A 18 -5.42 -12.50 -7.88
C VAL A 18 -4.85 -11.13 -7.58
N VAL A 19 -4.92 -10.70 -6.31
CA VAL A 19 -4.31 -9.44 -5.84
C VAL A 19 -3.29 -9.75 -4.76
N GLY A 20 -2.09 -9.16 -4.86
CA GLY A 20 -1.06 -9.35 -3.85
C GLY A 20 -0.05 -8.22 -3.75
N GLY A 21 0.42 -7.96 -2.53
CA GLY A 21 1.57 -7.11 -2.25
C GLY A 21 2.72 -7.98 -1.74
N PHE A 22 3.74 -8.20 -2.52
CA PHE A 22 4.91 -8.96 -2.07
C PHE A 22 5.83 -8.09 -1.20
N PRO A 23 6.61 -8.71 -0.25
CA PRO A 23 7.42 -7.94 0.69
C PRO A 23 8.39 -6.98 0.03
N CYS A 24 8.39 -5.73 0.52
CA CYS A 24 9.12 -4.59 -0.05
C CYS A 24 10.37 -4.18 0.74
N GLN A 25 10.73 -4.91 1.81
CA GLN A 25 11.71 -4.44 2.81
C GLN A 25 13.11 -4.16 2.24
N ASP A 26 13.52 -4.84 1.19
CA ASP A 26 14.81 -4.64 0.53
C ASP A 26 14.71 -3.70 -0.70
N PHE A 27 13.50 -3.27 -1.08
CA PHE A 27 13.22 -2.29 -2.14
C PHE A 27 12.86 -0.91 -1.59
N SER A 28 12.55 -0.80 -0.30
CA SER A 28 12.14 0.45 0.34
C SER A 28 13.31 1.41 0.56
N VAL A 29 13.05 2.72 0.42
CA VAL A 29 14.00 3.79 0.76
C VAL A 29 14.40 3.76 2.25
N ALA A 30 13.50 3.32 3.12
CA ALA A 30 13.76 3.12 4.54
C ALA A 30 14.53 1.82 4.84
N GLY A 31 14.61 0.89 3.88
CA GLY A 31 15.35 -0.37 3.99
C GLY A 31 16.80 -0.25 3.54
N LYS A 32 17.50 -1.40 3.53
CA LYS A 32 18.93 -1.47 3.12
C LYS A 32 19.13 -1.46 1.60
N ARG A 33 18.09 -1.35 0.80
CA ARG A 33 18.09 -1.34 -0.69
C ARG A 33 18.94 -2.45 -1.31
N LYS A 34 18.89 -3.67 -0.78
CA LYS A 34 19.67 -4.80 -1.29
C LYS A 34 19.01 -5.50 -2.48
N GLY A 35 17.73 -5.21 -2.76
CA GLY A 35 17.02 -5.84 -3.86
C GLY A 35 17.14 -7.37 -3.85
N PHE A 36 17.53 -7.95 -4.96
CA PHE A 36 17.73 -9.39 -5.09
C PHE A 36 18.96 -9.94 -4.32
N ASP A 37 19.89 -9.09 -3.92
CA ASP A 37 21.08 -9.48 -3.14
C ASP A 37 20.80 -9.64 -1.65
N SER A 38 19.51 -9.64 -1.26
CA SER A 38 19.13 -9.80 0.13
C SER A 38 19.42 -11.20 0.63
N MET A 39 20.21 -11.28 1.73
CA MET A 39 20.52 -12.50 2.46
C MET A 39 19.59 -12.73 3.65
N ARG A 40 18.49 -11.98 3.74
CA ARG A 40 17.53 -12.10 4.83
C ARG A 40 16.25 -12.77 4.39
N SER A 41 15.78 -13.75 5.17
CA SER A 41 14.44 -14.34 5.02
C SER A 41 13.33 -13.34 5.39
N HIS A 42 12.08 -13.70 5.12
CA HIS A 42 10.90 -12.84 5.38
C HIS A 42 10.75 -12.43 6.85
N ASP A 43 11.19 -13.26 7.81
CA ASP A 43 11.16 -13.01 9.25
C ASP A 43 12.32 -12.13 9.75
N GLY A 44 13.30 -11.82 8.89
CA GLY A 44 14.47 -11.00 9.19
C GLY A 44 15.71 -11.77 9.58
N THR A 45 15.64 -13.09 9.68
CA THR A 45 16.79 -13.94 9.98
C THR A 45 17.82 -13.87 8.87
N LYS A 46 19.10 -13.70 9.21
CA LYS A 46 20.20 -13.73 8.23
C LYS A 46 20.47 -15.18 7.85
N ARG A 47 20.45 -15.48 6.56
CA ARG A 47 20.88 -16.80 6.07
C ARG A 47 22.40 -16.87 6.02
N THR A 48 22.91 -18.08 6.20
CA THR A 48 24.34 -18.38 6.14
C THR A 48 24.79 -18.87 4.76
N ASP A 49 23.84 -19.10 3.85
CA ASP A 49 24.11 -19.54 2.48
C ASP A 49 24.62 -18.38 1.62
N ASP A 50 25.57 -18.63 0.75
CA ASP A 50 26.28 -17.59 -0.02
C ASP A 50 25.48 -16.97 -1.16
N LEU A 51 24.27 -17.46 -1.49
CA LEU A 51 23.42 -16.95 -2.58
C LEU A 51 21.99 -16.64 -2.13
N PRO A 52 21.38 -15.56 -2.66
CA PRO A 52 19.95 -15.28 -2.48
C PRO A 52 19.11 -16.41 -3.08
N THR A 53 18.15 -16.92 -2.31
CA THR A 53 17.21 -17.95 -2.73
C THR A 53 15.81 -17.34 -2.84
N GLU A 54 14.83 -18.10 -3.38
CA GLU A 54 13.40 -17.72 -3.42
C GLU A 54 12.81 -17.41 -2.03
N GLU A 55 13.46 -17.86 -0.96
CA GLU A 55 13.07 -17.57 0.42
C GLU A 55 13.65 -16.24 0.94
N THR A 56 14.57 -15.59 0.20
CA THR A 56 15.09 -14.28 0.57
C THR A 56 14.11 -13.18 0.18
N ARG A 57 14.09 -12.09 0.96
CA ARG A 57 13.11 -11.00 0.82
C ARG A 57 13.02 -10.41 -0.57
N GLY A 58 14.15 -10.30 -1.28
CA GLY A 58 14.21 -9.75 -2.62
C GLY A 58 13.53 -10.62 -3.68
N LYS A 59 13.37 -11.93 -3.44
CA LYS A 59 12.75 -12.88 -4.36
C LYS A 59 11.36 -13.37 -3.93
N LEU A 60 10.77 -12.79 -2.88
CA LEU A 60 9.46 -13.22 -2.39
C LEU A 60 8.31 -12.97 -3.37
N TYR A 61 8.50 -12.15 -4.42
CA TYR A 61 7.54 -12.03 -5.52
C TYR A 61 7.33 -13.35 -6.28
N CYS A 62 8.32 -14.25 -6.25
CA CYS A 62 8.21 -15.60 -6.85
C CYS A 62 7.06 -16.40 -6.23
N TRP A 63 6.75 -16.22 -4.96
CA TRP A 63 5.60 -16.86 -4.34
C TRP A 63 4.27 -16.35 -4.90
N MET A 64 4.18 -15.08 -5.27
CA MET A 64 3.01 -14.57 -5.98
C MET A 64 2.92 -15.15 -7.40
N LYS A 65 4.05 -15.25 -8.11
CA LYS A 65 4.13 -15.94 -9.41
C LYS A 65 3.61 -17.38 -9.31
N GLU A 66 4.05 -18.15 -8.31
CA GLU A 66 3.57 -19.50 -8.05
C GLU A 66 2.04 -19.57 -7.79
N VAL A 67 1.49 -18.60 -7.07
CA VAL A 67 0.03 -18.52 -6.89
C VAL A 67 -0.66 -18.28 -8.23
N ILE A 68 -0.13 -17.38 -9.06
CA ILE A 68 -0.67 -17.10 -10.40
C ILE A 68 -0.62 -18.35 -11.28
N GLU A 69 0.48 -19.11 -11.24
CA GLU A 69 0.62 -20.37 -12.00
C GLU A 69 -0.36 -21.45 -11.55
N ILE A 70 -0.64 -21.53 -10.24
CA ILE A 70 -1.59 -22.51 -9.68
C ILE A 70 -3.03 -22.12 -9.99
N THR A 71 -3.41 -20.86 -9.76
CA THR A 71 -4.80 -20.42 -9.83
C THR A 71 -5.22 -19.94 -11.21
N LYS A 72 -4.25 -19.61 -12.07
CA LYS A 72 -4.45 -19.20 -13.49
C LYS A 72 -5.52 -18.12 -13.67
N PRO A 73 -5.46 -17.01 -12.88
CA PRO A 73 -6.51 -15.98 -12.91
C PRO A 73 -6.57 -15.29 -14.28
N LYS A 74 -7.75 -14.76 -14.64
CA LYS A 74 -7.90 -13.90 -15.83
C LYS A 74 -7.08 -12.61 -15.68
N VAL A 75 -7.05 -12.04 -14.47
CA VAL A 75 -6.30 -10.83 -14.15
C VAL A 75 -5.53 -11.02 -12.86
N PHE A 76 -4.31 -10.51 -12.78
CA PHE A 76 -3.64 -10.31 -11.50
C PHE A 76 -3.19 -8.86 -11.32
N VAL A 77 -3.15 -8.42 -10.06
CA VAL A 77 -2.64 -7.11 -9.66
C VAL A 77 -1.59 -7.31 -8.58
N ALA A 78 -0.35 -6.92 -8.87
CA ALA A 78 0.76 -6.98 -7.91
C ALA A 78 1.18 -5.56 -7.51
N GLU A 79 1.36 -5.34 -6.20
CA GLU A 79 1.72 -4.03 -5.65
C GLU A 79 3.08 -4.07 -4.99
N ASN A 80 3.82 -2.96 -5.10
CA ASN A 80 5.02 -2.73 -4.31
C ASN A 80 5.31 -1.23 -4.12
N VAL A 81 6.36 -0.90 -3.36
CA VAL A 81 6.80 0.48 -3.16
C VAL A 81 7.47 1.06 -4.41
N LYS A 82 7.33 2.38 -4.63
CA LYS A 82 8.00 3.10 -5.73
C LYS A 82 9.51 2.83 -5.78
N GLY A 83 10.17 2.60 -4.63
CA GLY A 83 11.60 2.34 -4.58
C GLY A 83 12.07 1.20 -5.48
N LEU A 84 11.19 0.24 -5.79
CA LEU A 84 11.47 -0.87 -6.68
C LEU A 84 11.83 -0.42 -8.10
N VAL A 85 11.14 0.59 -8.65
CA VAL A 85 11.40 1.08 -10.03
C VAL A 85 12.70 1.88 -10.16
N ASN A 86 13.32 2.24 -9.04
CA ASN A 86 14.58 2.99 -9.02
C ASN A 86 15.81 2.08 -8.78
N MET A 87 15.66 0.76 -8.86
CA MET A 87 16.71 -0.20 -8.55
C MET A 87 17.13 -1.01 -9.79
N GLY A 88 17.74 -0.34 -10.78
CA GLY A 88 18.22 -0.98 -12.00
C GLY A 88 17.09 -1.74 -12.72
N ASP A 89 17.39 -2.95 -13.18
CA ASP A 89 16.50 -3.76 -14.02
C ASP A 89 15.46 -4.59 -13.23
N ILE A 90 15.37 -4.39 -11.91
CA ILE A 90 14.50 -5.21 -11.04
C ILE A 90 13.04 -5.18 -11.48
N LYS A 91 12.53 -4.01 -11.86
CA LYS A 91 11.17 -3.85 -12.38
C LYS A 91 10.94 -4.71 -13.63
N ASP A 92 11.89 -4.67 -14.56
CA ASP A 92 11.79 -5.37 -15.85
C ASP A 92 11.93 -6.89 -15.67
N ILE A 93 12.80 -7.33 -14.74
CA ILE A 93 12.93 -8.75 -14.37
C ILE A 93 11.62 -9.27 -13.78
N ILE A 94 11.01 -8.54 -12.83
CA ILE A 94 9.73 -8.94 -12.22
C ILE A 94 8.61 -8.96 -13.26
N GLN A 95 8.56 -7.97 -14.16
CA GLN A 95 7.59 -7.95 -15.26
C GLN A 95 7.75 -9.15 -16.18
N ALA A 96 8.98 -9.47 -16.58
CA ALA A 96 9.28 -10.62 -17.42
C ALA A 96 8.93 -11.95 -16.72
N ASP A 97 9.25 -12.09 -15.43
CA ASP A 97 8.93 -13.28 -14.65
C ASP A 97 7.42 -13.50 -14.51
N PHE A 98 6.65 -12.44 -14.31
CA PHE A 98 5.20 -12.54 -14.29
C PHE A 98 4.62 -12.84 -15.67
N SER A 99 5.20 -12.29 -16.75
CA SER A 99 4.78 -12.62 -18.13
C SER A 99 5.00 -14.09 -18.43
N ASN A 100 6.10 -14.66 -17.94
CA ASN A 100 6.47 -16.07 -18.12
C ASN A 100 5.69 -17.04 -17.22
N ALA A 101 4.80 -16.55 -16.33
CA ALA A 101 3.99 -17.42 -15.52
C ALA A 101 3.09 -18.32 -16.39
N ASP A 102 2.93 -19.60 -15.98
CA ASP A 102 2.16 -20.63 -16.71
C ASP A 102 2.54 -20.74 -18.20
N GLY A 103 3.84 -20.76 -18.52
CA GLY A 103 4.32 -20.92 -19.88
C GLY A 103 4.12 -19.70 -20.78
N ASN A 104 4.38 -18.51 -20.27
CA ASN A 104 4.21 -17.23 -20.98
C ASN A 104 2.74 -16.89 -21.29
N ALA A 105 1.84 -17.22 -20.36
CA ALA A 105 0.39 -17.09 -20.55
C ALA A 105 -0.15 -15.69 -20.25
N TYR A 106 0.68 -14.72 -19.81
CA TYR A 106 0.20 -13.39 -19.41
C TYR A 106 0.81 -12.26 -20.25
N ILE A 107 -0.03 -11.28 -20.60
CA ILE A 107 0.39 -9.94 -21.01
C ILE A 107 0.51 -9.12 -19.74
N VAL A 108 1.73 -8.75 -19.35
CA VAL A 108 1.96 -7.86 -18.21
C VAL A 108 2.21 -6.46 -18.75
N LEU A 109 1.26 -5.56 -18.49
CA LEU A 109 1.32 -4.18 -18.96
C LEU A 109 2.52 -3.46 -18.31
N PRO A 110 3.07 -2.42 -18.95
CA PRO A 110 4.14 -1.61 -18.38
C PRO A 110 3.75 -1.11 -16.99
N PRO A 111 4.49 -1.48 -15.91
CA PRO A 111 4.11 -1.14 -14.54
C PRO A 111 4.05 0.37 -14.33
N GLN A 112 3.02 0.83 -13.60
CA GLN A 112 2.83 2.25 -13.33
C GLN A 112 3.01 2.58 -11.86
N VAL A 113 3.60 3.76 -11.60
CA VAL A 113 3.64 4.34 -10.27
C VAL A 113 2.42 5.22 -10.09
N LEU A 114 1.50 4.80 -9.22
CA LEU A 114 0.31 5.55 -8.90
C LEU A 114 0.53 6.38 -7.62
N HIS A 115 0.23 7.69 -7.69
CA HIS A 115 0.22 8.57 -6.52
C HIS A 115 -1.19 8.59 -5.93
N ALA A 116 -1.35 8.11 -4.70
CA ALA A 116 -2.65 7.93 -4.06
C ALA A 116 -3.49 9.23 -3.99
N GLY A 117 -2.84 10.37 -3.79
CA GLY A 117 -3.51 11.68 -3.79
C GLY A 117 -4.23 12.03 -5.10
N ASN A 118 -3.81 11.47 -6.23
CA ASN A 118 -4.48 11.66 -7.51
C ASN A 118 -5.81 10.89 -7.62
N TYR A 119 -6.14 10.09 -6.61
CA TYR A 119 -7.35 9.26 -6.52
C TYR A 119 -8.20 9.60 -5.29
N GLY A 120 -8.01 10.78 -4.68
CA GLY A 120 -8.81 11.23 -3.55
C GLY A 120 -8.36 10.68 -2.19
N VAL A 121 -7.17 10.11 -2.10
CA VAL A 121 -6.57 9.72 -0.83
C VAL A 121 -5.81 10.91 -0.24
N PRO A 122 -6.08 11.35 1.00
CA PRO A 122 -5.39 12.48 1.62
C PRO A 122 -3.97 12.10 2.10
N GLU A 123 -3.21 11.37 1.26
CA GLU A 123 -1.87 10.87 1.58
C GLU A 123 -0.93 10.99 0.38
N SER A 124 0.26 11.54 0.62
CA SER A 124 1.35 11.51 -0.36
C SER A 124 2.00 10.12 -0.35
N ARG A 125 1.37 9.17 -1.04
CA ARG A 125 1.81 7.78 -1.13
C ARG A 125 1.91 7.33 -2.56
N GLU A 126 3.06 6.80 -2.95
CA GLU A 126 3.30 6.27 -4.29
C GLU A 126 3.51 4.75 -4.23
N ARG A 127 2.85 4.04 -5.15
CA ARG A 127 2.98 2.59 -5.28
C ARG A 127 3.14 2.19 -6.73
N VAL A 128 4.06 1.26 -6.99
CA VAL A 128 4.16 0.62 -8.30
C VAL A 128 3.13 -0.51 -8.37
N ILE A 129 2.36 -0.51 -9.44
CA ILE A 129 1.33 -1.50 -9.72
C ILE A 129 1.71 -2.25 -11.00
N PHE A 130 1.70 -3.57 -10.94
CA PHE A 130 1.79 -4.47 -12.07
C PHE A 130 0.40 -5.04 -12.32
N ILE A 131 -0.06 -5.00 -13.57
CA ILE A 131 -1.31 -5.64 -13.98
C ILE A 131 -0.98 -6.62 -15.11
N GLY A 132 -1.33 -7.87 -14.91
CA GLY A 132 -1.21 -8.91 -15.92
C GLY A 132 -2.56 -9.49 -16.28
N VAL A 133 -2.77 -9.75 -17.56
CA VAL A 133 -4.02 -10.29 -18.12
C VAL A 133 -3.69 -11.60 -18.85
N ARG A 134 -4.47 -12.64 -18.64
CA ARG A 134 -4.26 -13.96 -19.23
C ARG A 134 -4.60 -13.96 -20.72
N LYS A 135 -3.65 -14.27 -21.58
CA LYS A 135 -3.75 -14.20 -23.04
C LYS A 135 -4.92 -15.01 -23.60
N ASN A 136 -5.02 -16.28 -23.20
CA ASN A 136 -6.02 -17.18 -23.74
C ASN A 136 -7.45 -16.96 -23.16
N ALA A 137 -7.62 -16.05 -22.23
CA ALA A 137 -8.92 -15.62 -21.73
C ALA A 137 -9.43 -14.34 -22.43
N LEU A 138 -8.51 -13.58 -23.05
CA LEU A 138 -8.84 -12.36 -23.78
C LEU A 138 -9.56 -12.62 -25.11
N LYS A 139 -10.42 -11.70 -25.50
CA LYS A 139 -10.86 -11.59 -26.88
C LYS A 139 -9.66 -11.34 -27.79
N GLU A 140 -9.69 -11.93 -28.98
CA GLU A 140 -8.56 -11.84 -29.93
C GLU A 140 -8.16 -10.41 -30.25
N GLU A 141 -9.13 -9.54 -30.55
CA GLU A 141 -8.91 -8.12 -30.84
C GLU A 141 -8.22 -7.38 -29.67
N THR A 142 -8.65 -7.69 -28.44
CA THR A 142 -8.08 -7.11 -27.23
C THR A 142 -6.66 -7.60 -26.98
N ALA A 143 -6.41 -8.91 -27.18
CA ALA A 143 -5.07 -9.46 -27.03
C ALA A 143 -4.08 -8.81 -28.01
N GLN A 144 -4.46 -8.66 -29.28
CA GLN A 144 -3.66 -7.97 -30.30
C GLN A 144 -3.39 -6.51 -29.93
N ALA A 145 -4.39 -5.79 -29.43
CA ALA A 145 -4.25 -4.40 -29.01
C ALA A 145 -3.33 -4.22 -27.78
N LEU A 146 -3.40 -5.15 -26.81
CA LEU A 146 -2.56 -5.11 -25.59
C LEU A 146 -1.12 -5.59 -25.83
N GLU A 147 -0.86 -6.39 -26.85
CA GLU A 147 0.49 -6.79 -27.27
C GLU A 147 1.16 -5.77 -28.22
N GLY A 148 0.39 -4.82 -28.74
CA GLY A 148 0.88 -3.78 -29.63
C GLY A 148 1.78 -2.76 -28.94
N GLU A 149 2.63 -2.06 -29.73
CA GLU A 149 3.49 -0.99 -29.22
C GLU A 149 2.70 0.19 -28.63
N ASN A 150 1.52 0.47 -29.18
CA ASN A 150 0.65 1.58 -28.78
C ASN A 150 -0.68 1.03 -28.28
N ILE A 151 -0.79 0.82 -26.99
CA ILE A 151 -2.03 0.36 -26.36
C ILE A 151 -3.05 1.50 -26.33
N PRO A 152 -4.26 1.32 -26.88
CA PRO A 152 -5.31 2.32 -26.82
C PRO A 152 -5.65 2.71 -25.38
N ALA A 153 -5.81 4.01 -25.12
CA ALA A 153 -6.03 4.52 -23.76
C ALA A 153 -7.33 4.02 -23.10
N ASP A 154 -8.32 3.65 -23.91
CA ASP A 154 -9.58 3.05 -23.47
C ASP A 154 -9.43 1.58 -23.06
N LEU A 155 -8.42 0.87 -23.59
CA LEU A 155 -8.07 -0.51 -23.20
C LEU A 155 -7.03 -0.57 -22.07
N TYR A 156 -6.47 0.55 -21.64
CA TYR A 156 -5.41 0.54 -20.64
C TYR A 156 -5.98 0.26 -19.24
N PRO A 157 -5.51 -0.78 -18.50
CA PRO A 157 -6.18 -1.26 -17.28
C PRO A 157 -5.86 -0.42 -16.03
N TYR A 158 -5.01 0.58 -16.13
CA TYR A 158 -4.73 1.46 -15.00
C TYR A 158 -5.81 2.53 -14.85
N PRO A 159 -6.21 2.88 -13.61
CA PRO A 159 -7.25 3.88 -13.38
C PRO A 159 -6.81 5.26 -13.84
N ARG A 160 -7.75 6.05 -14.33
CA ARG A 160 -7.52 7.47 -14.63
C ARG A 160 -7.54 8.28 -13.34
N PRO A 161 -6.66 9.28 -13.18
CA PRO A 161 -6.71 10.21 -12.05
C PRO A 161 -8.06 10.89 -11.93
N THR A 162 -8.50 11.12 -10.70
CA THR A 162 -9.76 11.82 -10.39
C THR A 162 -9.53 13.15 -9.67
N HIS A 163 -8.34 13.35 -9.11
CA HIS A 163 -7.96 14.54 -8.33
C HIS A 163 -6.63 15.12 -8.82
N CYS A 164 -6.49 16.44 -8.73
CA CYS A 164 -5.31 17.18 -9.21
C CYS A 164 -4.20 17.32 -8.14
N CYS A 165 -3.87 16.26 -7.40
CA CYS A 165 -2.88 16.35 -6.32
C CYS A 165 -1.46 16.64 -6.82
N THR A 166 -1.01 15.93 -7.85
CA THR A 166 0.31 16.13 -8.48
C THR A 166 0.20 16.54 -9.94
N LEU A 167 -1.01 16.72 -10.44
CA LEU A 167 -1.31 17.03 -11.83
C LEU A 167 -1.87 18.45 -11.95
N SER A 168 -1.50 19.15 -13.03
CA SER A 168 -2.03 20.48 -13.35
C SER A 168 -3.13 20.36 -14.39
N ASP A 169 -4.26 19.76 -14.00
CA ASP A 169 -5.43 19.58 -14.85
C ASP A 169 -6.67 20.17 -14.15
N GLY A 170 -7.19 21.26 -14.70
CA GLY A 170 -8.35 21.98 -14.16
C GLY A 170 -9.69 21.22 -14.25
N THR A 171 -9.71 20.06 -14.92
CA THR A 171 -10.91 19.20 -15.01
C THR A 171 -11.01 18.22 -13.84
N LEU A 172 -9.92 18.01 -13.09
CA LEU A 172 -9.87 17.10 -11.97
C LEU A 172 -10.35 17.78 -10.68
N ALA A 173 -10.89 16.98 -9.75
CA ALA A 173 -11.29 17.47 -8.44
C ALA A 173 -10.07 17.96 -7.61
N ALA A 174 -10.31 18.90 -6.70
CA ALA A 174 -9.27 19.35 -5.76
C ALA A 174 -8.82 18.19 -4.86
N PRO A 175 -7.54 18.22 -4.37
CA PRO A 175 -7.05 17.19 -3.46
C PRO A 175 -7.90 17.13 -2.18
N VAL A 176 -8.15 15.92 -1.67
CA VAL A 176 -8.69 15.73 -0.32
C VAL A 176 -7.58 16.05 0.69
N VAL A 177 -7.86 16.91 1.67
CA VAL A 177 -6.89 17.33 2.67
C VAL A 177 -7.15 16.68 4.03
N LEU A 178 -6.19 16.76 4.95
CA LEU A 178 -6.31 16.14 6.27
C LEU A 178 -7.48 16.69 7.08
N GLN A 179 -7.82 17.96 6.92
CA GLN A 179 -8.96 18.58 7.59
C GLN A 179 -10.28 17.87 7.26
N ASP A 180 -10.45 17.39 6.03
CA ASP A 180 -11.66 16.72 5.57
C ASP A 180 -11.92 15.41 6.32
N VAL A 181 -10.85 14.68 6.64
CA VAL A 181 -10.93 13.35 7.26
C VAL A 181 -10.66 13.33 8.76
N LEU A 182 -9.91 14.31 9.29
CA LEU A 182 -9.52 14.35 10.71
C LEU A 182 -10.24 15.43 11.51
N GLY A 183 -10.79 16.47 10.85
CA GLY A 183 -11.30 17.66 11.51
C GLY A 183 -12.46 17.44 12.49
N LYS A 184 -13.18 16.32 12.37
CA LYS A 184 -14.32 15.95 13.23
C LYS A 184 -13.97 14.91 14.31
N LEU A 185 -12.74 14.43 14.34
CA LEU A 185 -12.33 13.42 15.33
C LEU A 185 -12.23 14.05 16.73
N LYS A 186 -12.70 13.30 17.71
CA LYS A 186 -12.47 13.62 19.12
C LYS A 186 -11.01 13.41 19.49
N GLU A 187 -10.51 14.17 20.46
CA GLU A 187 -9.22 13.89 21.06
C GLU A 187 -9.19 12.49 21.70
N PRO A 188 -8.01 11.85 21.79
CA PRO A 188 -7.90 10.49 22.29
C PRO A 188 -8.51 10.26 23.67
N GLU A 189 -8.41 11.25 24.55
CA GLU A 189 -8.94 11.20 25.91
C GLU A 189 -10.47 11.10 25.94
N ASP A 190 -11.14 11.70 24.96
CA ASP A 190 -12.60 11.80 24.86
C ASP A 190 -13.20 10.73 23.93
N SER A 191 -12.37 9.85 23.41
CA SER A 191 -12.80 8.81 22.45
C SER A 191 -13.01 7.46 23.12
N PHE A 192 -14.10 6.79 22.75
CA PHE A 192 -14.35 5.37 23.09
C PHE A 192 -13.79 4.39 22.04
N ASP A 193 -13.31 4.90 20.89
CA ASP A 193 -12.63 4.07 19.90
C ASP A 193 -11.21 3.72 20.38
N PRO A 194 -10.88 2.45 20.60
CA PRO A 194 -9.54 2.05 20.99
C PRO A 194 -8.45 2.52 20.02
N SER A 195 -8.75 2.55 18.71
CA SER A 195 -7.81 3.00 17.68
C SER A 195 -7.53 4.50 17.73
N GLN A 196 -8.45 5.31 18.29
CA GLN A 196 -8.23 6.72 18.56
C GLN A 196 -7.58 6.95 19.93
N ARG A 197 -7.98 6.17 20.95
CA ARG A 197 -7.56 6.36 22.34
C ARG A 197 -6.11 5.94 22.59
N PHE A 198 -5.64 4.87 21.95
CA PHE A 198 -4.30 4.31 22.14
C PHE A 198 -3.40 4.66 20.97
N TYR A 199 -2.31 5.35 21.24
CA TYR A 199 -1.36 5.82 20.22
C TYR A 199 0.08 5.84 20.76
N SER A 200 1.06 6.07 19.87
CA SER A 200 2.47 6.17 20.23
C SER A 200 2.71 7.37 21.16
N LYS A 201 3.30 7.11 22.32
CA LYS A 201 3.75 8.12 23.30
C LYS A 201 5.25 8.41 23.18
N ALA A 202 5.88 8.04 22.06
CA ALA A 202 7.30 8.31 21.85
C ALA A 202 7.59 9.82 21.91
N LYS A 203 8.68 10.16 22.58
CA LYS A 203 9.11 11.57 22.75
C LYS A 203 9.62 12.15 21.44
N TYR A 204 9.59 13.46 21.32
CA TYR A 204 10.22 14.20 20.24
C TYR A 204 11.75 13.98 20.29
N MET A 205 12.34 13.68 19.14
CA MET A 205 13.76 13.35 18.99
C MET A 205 14.53 14.34 18.11
N GLY A 206 13.87 15.40 17.66
CA GLY A 206 14.46 16.39 16.76
C GLY A 206 14.08 16.20 15.29
N ALA A 207 14.02 17.29 14.55
CA ALA A 207 13.54 17.34 13.15
C ALA A 207 14.39 16.49 12.16
N HIS A 208 15.60 16.07 12.55
CA HIS A 208 16.47 15.20 11.76
C HIS A 208 16.03 13.74 11.75
N CYS A 209 15.17 13.35 12.69
CA CYS A 209 14.62 11.99 12.75
C CYS A 209 13.32 11.88 11.93
N GLN A 210 13.07 10.71 11.34
CA GLN A 210 11.81 10.44 10.66
C GLN A 210 10.64 10.45 11.64
N GLY A 211 9.45 10.88 11.18
CA GLY A 211 8.26 10.94 12.02
C GLY A 211 8.27 12.03 13.09
N GLN A 212 9.13 13.04 12.95
CA GLN A 212 9.25 14.17 13.87
C GLN A 212 8.70 15.47 13.25
N LYS A 213 7.67 15.37 12.44
CA LYS A 213 7.02 16.50 11.77
C LYS A 213 5.57 16.61 12.17
N GLU A 214 5.12 17.85 12.32
CA GLU A 214 3.70 18.16 12.45
C GLU A 214 3.00 18.07 11.09
N VAL A 215 1.80 17.53 11.04
CA VAL A 215 1.01 17.49 9.81
C VAL A 215 0.29 18.81 9.60
N ALA A 216 0.21 19.28 8.35
CA ALA A 216 -0.59 20.46 7.98
C ALA A 216 -2.00 20.01 7.60
N MET A 217 -3.01 20.52 8.33
CA MET A 217 -4.39 20.08 8.17
C MET A 217 -5.02 20.52 6.85
N ASP A 218 -4.55 21.59 6.26
CA ASP A 218 -4.95 22.15 4.97
C ASP A 218 -4.28 21.50 3.75
N LYS A 219 -3.49 20.45 3.99
CA LYS A 219 -2.74 19.73 2.95
C LYS A 219 -3.00 18.23 3.01
N ILE A 220 -2.54 17.51 1.98
CA ILE A 220 -2.46 16.05 2.04
C ILE A 220 -1.41 15.63 3.07
N GLY A 221 -1.65 14.50 3.72
CA GLY A 221 -0.76 13.93 4.72
C GLY A 221 0.50 13.30 4.13
N PRO A 222 1.50 13.06 4.97
CA PRO A 222 2.69 12.29 4.59
C PRO A 222 2.35 10.81 4.43
N THR A 223 3.25 10.05 3.79
CA THR A 223 3.13 8.59 3.71
C THR A 223 3.09 7.96 5.11
N ILE A 224 2.00 7.29 5.44
CA ILE A 224 1.87 6.49 6.66
C ILE A 224 2.75 5.24 6.51
N ARG A 225 3.74 5.12 7.40
CA ARG A 225 4.73 4.04 7.38
C ARG A 225 4.34 2.89 8.30
N SER A 226 4.81 1.69 7.98
CA SER A 226 4.61 0.49 8.81
C SER A 226 5.48 0.46 10.08
N GLU A 227 6.29 1.46 10.27
CA GLU A 227 7.20 1.58 11.41
C GLU A 227 6.46 2.01 12.68
N HIS A 228 6.88 1.46 13.83
CA HIS A 228 6.17 1.60 15.10
C HIS A 228 7.04 2.14 16.25
N HIS A 229 8.32 2.39 16.03
CA HIS A 229 9.24 2.88 17.05
C HIS A 229 9.43 4.41 16.99
N GLY A 230 8.32 5.16 17.04
CA GLY A 230 8.37 6.62 17.09
C GLY A 230 8.45 7.34 15.75
N ASN A 231 8.35 6.62 14.63
CA ASN A 231 8.37 7.19 13.28
C ASN A 231 6.99 7.63 12.78
N ILE A 232 6.02 7.84 13.69
CA ILE A 232 4.69 8.35 13.38
C ILE A 232 4.72 9.86 13.49
N GLU A 233 4.15 10.55 12.49
CA GLU A 233 4.09 12.03 12.45
C GLU A 233 3.24 12.57 13.61
N TYR A 234 3.49 13.83 13.95
CA TYR A 234 2.74 14.52 14.99
C TYR A 234 1.44 15.12 14.44
N ARG A 235 0.33 14.89 15.15
CA ARG A 235 -0.90 15.64 14.93
C ARG A 235 -0.69 17.10 15.35
N ARG A 236 0.11 17.29 16.42
CA ARG A 236 0.41 18.60 17.01
C ARG A 236 1.76 18.54 17.73
N LEU A 237 2.64 19.49 17.41
CA LEU A 237 3.88 19.73 18.13
C LEU A 237 3.73 20.93 19.08
N SER A 238 4.52 20.96 20.15
CA SER A 238 4.67 22.16 20.97
C SER A 238 5.40 23.26 20.19
N ALA A 239 5.25 24.52 20.62
CA ALA A 239 5.97 25.63 20.01
C ALA A 239 7.50 25.47 20.12
N GLU A 240 7.98 24.87 21.22
CA GLU A 240 9.39 24.54 21.45
C GLU A 240 9.95 23.57 20.39
N HIS A 241 9.11 22.67 19.88
CA HIS A 241 9.44 21.69 18.84
C HIS A 241 9.06 22.16 17.42
N GLY A 242 8.73 23.44 17.25
CA GLY A 242 8.40 24.02 15.96
C GLY A 242 6.97 23.79 15.50
N GLY A 243 6.05 23.54 16.43
CA GLY A 243 4.64 23.37 16.14
C GLY A 243 3.95 24.64 15.62
N THR A 244 3.01 24.49 14.71
CA THR A 244 2.27 25.57 14.05
C THR A 244 0.80 25.68 14.51
N HIS A 245 0.27 24.69 15.24
CA HIS A 245 -1.10 24.66 15.75
C HIS A 245 -1.24 25.42 17.11
N ALA A 246 -0.71 26.65 17.16
CA ALA A 246 -0.65 27.45 18.39
C ALA A 246 -2.00 27.66 19.06
N ASP A 247 -3.08 27.80 18.27
CA ASP A 247 -4.44 28.00 18.82
C ASP A 247 -5.01 26.73 19.46
N GLU A 248 -4.64 25.57 18.99
CA GLU A 248 -5.00 24.30 19.61
C GLU A 248 -4.28 24.12 20.95
N LEU A 249 -2.98 24.45 20.99
CA LEU A 249 -2.18 24.43 22.24
C LEU A 249 -2.71 25.42 23.26
N LYS A 250 -3.08 26.65 22.87
CA LYS A 250 -3.70 27.65 23.76
C LYS A 250 -5.02 27.18 24.36
N ARG A 251 -5.78 26.33 23.67
CA ARG A 251 -6.99 25.69 24.18
C ARG A 251 -6.72 24.52 25.14
N GLY A 252 -5.44 24.27 25.48
CA GLY A 252 -5.04 23.23 26.42
C GLY A 252 -4.82 21.85 25.77
N LEU A 253 -4.89 21.73 24.45
CA LEU A 253 -4.57 20.49 23.76
C LEU A 253 -3.08 20.25 23.79
N LYS A 254 -2.66 18.97 23.90
CA LYS A 254 -1.27 18.60 24.12
C LYS A 254 -0.57 18.23 22.83
N GLU A 255 0.75 18.37 22.82
CA GLU A 255 1.62 17.74 21.82
C GLU A 255 1.34 16.26 21.78
N ARG A 256 1.09 15.72 20.60
CA ARG A 256 0.88 14.29 20.39
C ARG A 256 1.10 13.84 18.95
N ARG A 257 1.40 12.56 18.81
CA ARG A 257 1.47 11.89 17.51
C ARG A 257 0.08 11.60 16.95
N LEU A 258 0.04 11.29 15.66
CA LEU A 258 -1.15 10.73 15.02
C LEU A 258 -1.52 9.41 15.72
N THR A 259 -2.80 9.19 15.89
CA THR A 259 -3.35 7.92 16.40
C THR A 259 -3.45 6.88 15.29
N PRO A 260 -3.59 5.59 15.60
CA PRO A 260 -3.92 4.58 14.59
C PRO A 260 -5.20 4.91 13.80
N ARG A 261 -6.22 5.48 14.44
CA ARG A 261 -7.45 5.92 13.77
C ARG A 261 -7.17 7.02 12.76
N GLU A 262 -6.41 8.04 13.14
CA GLU A 262 -6.02 9.13 12.25
C GLU A 262 -5.21 8.59 11.07
N CYS A 263 -4.22 7.71 11.31
CA CYS A 263 -3.47 7.05 10.24
C CYS A 263 -4.37 6.22 9.30
N ALA A 264 -5.35 5.50 9.84
CA ALA A 264 -6.28 4.69 9.06
C ALA A 264 -7.18 5.56 8.16
N LEU A 265 -7.69 6.69 8.68
CA LEU A 265 -8.51 7.63 7.91
C LEU A 265 -7.70 8.35 6.82
N ILE A 266 -6.44 8.70 7.09
CA ILE A 266 -5.52 9.23 6.08
C ILE A 266 -5.33 8.22 4.94
N GLN A 267 -5.28 6.94 5.25
CA GLN A 267 -5.25 5.86 4.25
C GLN A 267 -6.64 5.47 3.71
N THR A 268 -7.69 6.19 4.06
CA THR A 268 -9.06 5.95 3.59
C THR A 268 -9.70 4.64 4.04
N PHE A 269 -9.24 4.04 5.14
CA PHE A 269 -9.98 2.93 5.75
C PHE A 269 -11.33 3.40 6.29
N PRO A 270 -12.37 2.56 6.29
CA PRO A 270 -13.66 2.90 6.88
C PRO A 270 -13.51 3.34 8.34
N PRO A 271 -14.29 4.33 8.78
CA PRO A 271 -14.14 4.92 10.12
C PRO A 271 -14.46 3.97 11.27
N ASP A 272 -15.17 2.88 11.01
CA ASP A 272 -15.54 1.84 11.95
C ASP A 272 -14.60 0.62 11.92
N TYR A 273 -13.62 0.57 11.00
CA TYR A 273 -12.67 -0.54 10.91
C TYR A 273 -11.77 -0.59 12.16
N GLN A 274 -11.75 -1.73 12.84
CA GLN A 274 -11.05 -1.89 14.11
C GLN A 274 -9.59 -2.31 13.89
N PHE A 275 -8.66 -1.44 14.27
CA PHE A 275 -7.22 -1.73 14.23
C PHE A 275 -6.63 -2.04 15.60
N VAL A 276 -6.95 -1.26 16.61
CA VAL A 276 -6.56 -1.57 18.00
C VAL A 276 -7.64 -2.41 18.63
N ILE A 277 -7.30 -3.63 19.03
CA ILE A 277 -8.27 -4.61 19.54
C ILE A 277 -7.88 -4.95 20.98
N PRO A 278 -8.61 -4.42 21.98
CA PRO A 278 -8.43 -4.81 23.38
C PRO A 278 -8.79 -6.27 23.59
N LYS A 279 -8.08 -6.94 24.51
CA LYS A 279 -8.36 -8.32 24.91
C LYS A 279 -9.41 -8.40 26.04
N ASP A 280 -9.51 -7.33 26.82
CA ASP A 280 -10.39 -7.25 28.00
C ASP A 280 -11.03 -5.87 28.11
N TYR A 281 -12.14 -5.78 28.89
CA TYR A 281 -12.88 -4.53 29.13
C TYR A 281 -12.06 -3.46 29.87
N GLY A 282 -10.98 -3.85 30.56
CA GLY A 282 -10.11 -2.90 31.26
C GLY A 282 -9.06 -2.28 30.36
N TRP A 283 -8.96 -2.70 29.10
CA TRP A 283 -8.02 -2.20 28.08
C TRP A 283 -6.54 -2.25 28.51
N LYS A 284 -6.21 -3.21 29.40
CA LYS A 284 -4.84 -3.41 29.87
C LYS A 284 -4.01 -4.31 28.96
N ARG A 285 -4.68 -5.20 28.23
CA ARG A 285 -4.05 -6.11 27.27
C ARG A 285 -4.74 -5.99 25.92
N PHE A 286 -3.98 -6.28 24.85
CA PHE A 286 -4.45 -6.14 23.48
C PHE A 286 -4.22 -7.43 22.70
N ILE A 287 -5.15 -7.76 21.80
CA ILE A 287 -4.95 -8.71 20.70
C ILE A 287 -4.11 -8.02 19.63
N VAL A 288 -4.49 -6.78 19.26
CA VAL A 288 -3.69 -5.90 18.41
C VAL A 288 -3.44 -4.60 19.15
N SER A 289 -2.21 -4.31 19.47
CA SER A 289 -1.79 -3.06 20.11
C SER A 289 -1.72 -1.89 19.11
N ALA A 290 -1.59 -0.66 19.60
CA ALA A 290 -1.37 0.50 18.74
C ALA A 290 -0.15 0.33 17.82
N SER A 291 0.95 -0.26 18.31
CA SER A 291 2.13 -0.55 17.48
C SER A 291 1.84 -1.56 16.37
N GLY A 292 1.07 -2.60 16.68
CA GLY A 292 0.60 -3.56 15.67
C GLY A 292 -0.32 -2.90 14.64
N ALA A 293 -1.21 -2.02 15.08
CA ALA A 293 -2.12 -1.26 14.23
C ALA A 293 -1.35 -0.37 13.23
N TYR A 294 -0.39 0.43 13.69
CA TYR A 294 0.44 1.26 12.79
C TYR A 294 1.15 0.41 11.72
N LYS A 295 1.67 -0.77 12.12
CA LYS A 295 2.34 -1.67 11.19
C LYS A 295 1.40 -2.16 10.09
N VAL A 296 0.21 -2.59 10.45
CA VAL A 296 -0.79 -3.10 9.50
C VAL A 296 -1.27 -1.98 8.58
N ILE A 297 -1.63 -0.82 9.14
CA ILE A 297 -2.08 0.35 8.38
C ILE A 297 -0.99 0.80 7.39
N GLY A 298 0.25 0.96 7.83
CA GLY A 298 1.34 1.45 6.99
C GLY A 298 1.75 0.50 5.85
N ASN A 299 1.49 -0.81 6.01
CA ASN A 299 1.74 -1.80 4.95
C ASN A 299 0.61 -1.88 3.92
N ALA A 300 -0.56 -1.36 4.22
CA ALA A 300 -1.71 -1.51 3.34
C ALA A 300 -1.65 -0.60 2.10
N VAL A 301 -2.35 -1.01 1.06
CA VAL A 301 -2.76 -0.14 -0.04
C VAL A 301 -3.99 0.65 0.43
N PRO A 302 -4.05 1.98 0.21
CA PRO A 302 -5.25 2.75 0.57
C PRO A 302 -6.50 2.18 -0.12
N PRO A 303 -7.58 1.88 0.63
CA PRO A 303 -8.81 1.32 0.08
C PRO A 303 -9.39 2.09 -1.11
N VAL A 304 -9.36 3.43 -1.09
CA VAL A 304 -9.85 4.23 -2.22
C VAL A 304 -8.98 4.05 -3.47
N LEU A 305 -7.64 3.96 -3.33
CA LEU A 305 -6.78 3.65 -4.48
C LEU A 305 -7.07 2.25 -5.03
N ALA A 306 -7.21 1.25 -4.15
CA ALA A 306 -7.56 -0.12 -4.54
C ALA A 306 -8.94 -0.17 -5.24
N TYR A 307 -9.91 0.61 -4.76
CA TYR A 307 -11.22 0.75 -5.39
C TYR A 307 -11.12 1.26 -6.83
N HIS A 308 -10.34 2.31 -7.08
CA HIS A 308 -10.15 2.83 -8.44
C HIS A 308 -9.50 1.81 -9.38
N ILE A 309 -8.52 1.03 -8.88
CA ILE A 309 -7.91 -0.05 -9.67
C ILE A 309 -8.96 -1.12 -10.00
N ALA A 310 -9.73 -1.56 -9.00
CA ALA A 310 -10.76 -2.58 -9.17
C ALA A 310 -11.88 -2.12 -10.12
N MET A 311 -12.36 -0.88 -9.98
CA MET A 311 -13.37 -0.30 -10.86
C MET A 311 -12.90 -0.24 -12.30
N ARG A 312 -11.64 0.13 -12.55
CA ARG A 312 -11.10 0.17 -13.90
C ARG A 312 -11.05 -1.23 -14.53
N ILE A 313 -10.64 -2.24 -13.79
CA ILE A 313 -10.66 -3.63 -14.24
C ILE A 313 -12.11 -4.07 -14.53
N GLN A 314 -13.05 -3.73 -13.67
CA GLN A 314 -14.48 -4.05 -13.86
C GLN A 314 -15.07 -3.38 -15.10
N GLU A 315 -14.74 -2.11 -15.36
CA GLU A 315 -15.16 -1.39 -16.57
C GLU A 315 -14.69 -2.10 -17.84
N LEU A 316 -13.48 -2.63 -17.81
CA LEU A 316 -12.86 -3.31 -18.95
C LEU A 316 -13.28 -4.78 -19.08
N TRP A 317 -13.95 -5.37 -18.08
CA TRP A 317 -14.19 -6.81 -18.01
C TRP A 317 -14.86 -7.36 -19.26
N LYS A 318 -15.98 -6.76 -19.66
CA LYS A 318 -16.73 -7.16 -20.86
C LYS A 318 -16.02 -6.84 -22.19
N THR A 319 -15.08 -5.92 -22.17
CA THR A 319 -14.24 -5.60 -23.33
C THR A 319 -13.13 -6.63 -23.48
N TYR A 320 -12.59 -7.10 -22.36
CA TYR A 320 -11.51 -8.06 -22.33
C TYR A 320 -11.97 -9.49 -22.52
N PHE A 321 -13.09 -9.89 -21.92
CA PHE A 321 -13.54 -11.28 -21.79
C PHE A 321 -14.94 -11.50 -22.35
N ASP A 322 -15.22 -12.74 -22.79
CA ASP A 322 -16.51 -13.16 -23.37
C ASP A 322 -17.56 -13.53 -22.30
N GLU A 323 -17.76 -12.71 -21.28
CA GLU A 323 -18.74 -12.95 -20.21
C GLU A 323 -19.75 -11.80 -20.05
#